data_6deb154ed5c3a1f7b347b5f0907b6fdd
#
_entry.id   6deb154ed5c3a1f7b347b5f0907b6fdd
#
_cell.length_a   1.000
_cell.length_b   1.000
_cell.length_c   1.000
_cell.angle_alpha   90.00
_cell.angle_beta   90.00
_cell.angle_gamma   90.00
#
_symmetry.space_group_name_H-M   'P 1'
#
loop_
_entity.id
_entity.type
_entity.pdbx_description
1 polymer ?
#
loop_
_entity_poly.entity_id
_entity_poly.type
_entity_poly.pdbx_seq_one_letter_code
_entity_poly.pdbx_strand_id
1 'polypeptide(L)'
;MVKLLVADDEQKICQVLVTFFSEHGYHVLVAMDGPTALRCIREERPHLVFLDLRMPGLNGLDILREVRQIDDTMKVIVVTSIEDDRVIRQARELGAIDYVIKPFSLEYLKEEVLSKVSASLYEDLRKVNDELKESLVRMKQVVRGVVAAFSAVVSKIDPHYTHDHVVRSVDYAAKILQKLRQQGVHIGESQEEGLLAGILLHDIGKIFTPKEILYKPGPLTDDEWAIMRRHPVDGAEVLQQIMGLKEMAMNVRHHHERYDGAGYPEGLKGEEIPLGARIAAVVDAFDAMVSDRPYRKAISIEQAVAELKRCRGTQFDPVVVDAVVALYSDGTLQPCHVPHLDPANQAETPPKHDDGPQHRGGHETPSACC
;
A
#
# COMPACT_ATOMS: atom_id res chain seq x y z
N MET A 1 9.85 28.91 0.65
CA MET A 1 10.41 29.97 1.52
C MET A 1 9.35 30.32 2.55
N VAL A 2 9.72 30.40 3.83
CA VAL A 2 8.76 30.70 4.91
C VAL A 2 8.41 32.20 4.85
N LYS A 3 7.10 32.51 4.73
CA LYS A 3 6.60 33.89 4.75
C LYS A 3 6.39 34.35 6.20
N LEU A 4 6.87 35.53 6.51
CA LEU A 4 6.74 36.19 7.81
C LEU A 4 6.15 37.57 7.62
N LEU A 5 5.13 37.95 8.42
CA LEU A 5 4.57 39.28 8.44
C LEU A 5 5.05 40.03 9.71
N VAL A 6 5.55 41.22 9.54
CA VAL A 6 5.80 42.18 10.60
C VAL A 6 4.69 43.26 10.53
N ALA A 7 3.84 43.29 11.54
CA ALA A 7 2.75 44.27 11.67
C ALA A 7 3.06 45.20 12.86
N ASP A 8 3.58 46.40 12.57
CA ASP A 8 4.02 47.36 13.57
C ASP A 8 4.00 48.78 12.94
N ASP A 9 3.50 49.78 13.63
CA ASP A 9 3.44 51.13 13.11
C ASP A 9 4.74 51.91 13.27
N GLU A 10 5.72 51.35 14.00
CA GLU A 10 7.04 51.92 14.15
C GLU A 10 7.99 51.53 13.01
N GLN A 11 8.23 52.39 12.02
CA GLN A 11 9.06 52.11 10.85
C GLN A 11 10.48 51.58 11.20
N LYS A 12 11.08 52.07 12.30
CA LYS A 12 12.38 51.61 12.75
C LYS A 12 12.39 50.16 13.18
N ILE A 13 11.34 49.73 13.90
CA ILE A 13 11.19 48.34 14.33
C ILE A 13 10.98 47.42 13.11
N CYS A 14 10.12 47.84 12.19
CA CYS A 14 9.91 47.12 10.94
C CYS A 14 11.24 46.94 10.18
N GLN A 15 12.03 47.98 10.01
CA GLN A 15 13.32 47.88 9.29
C GLN A 15 14.30 46.91 9.96
N VAL A 16 14.41 46.96 11.28
CA VAL A 16 15.28 46.06 12.05
C VAL A 16 14.83 44.61 11.89
N LEU A 17 13.54 44.34 12.05
CA LEU A 17 12.99 42.99 11.93
C LEU A 17 13.08 42.46 10.49
N VAL A 18 12.83 43.30 9.47
CA VAL A 18 12.98 42.94 8.06
C VAL A 18 14.42 42.52 7.76
N THR A 19 15.38 43.34 8.17
CA THR A 19 16.80 43.00 7.95
C THR A 19 17.15 41.70 8.64
N PHE A 20 16.83 41.57 9.92
CA PHE A 20 17.16 40.39 10.70
C PHE A 20 16.54 39.10 10.10
N PHE A 21 15.25 39.09 9.80
CA PHE A 21 14.61 37.89 9.28
C PHE A 21 14.97 37.58 7.83
N SER A 22 15.23 38.59 6.99
CA SER A 22 15.68 38.37 5.61
C SER A 22 17.07 37.73 5.59
N GLU A 23 18.00 38.12 6.48
CA GLU A 23 19.30 37.47 6.64
C GLU A 23 19.18 36.01 7.12
N HIS A 24 18.09 35.66 7.78
CA HIS A 24 17.83 34.30 8.22
C HIS A 24 16.95 33.48 7.23
N GLY A 25 16.76 33.97 6.00
CA GLY A 25 16.10 33.24 4.91
C GLY A 25 14.58 33.31 4.87
N TYR A 26 13.98 34.24 5.63
CA TYR A 26 12.52 34.45 5.58
C TYR A 26 12.14 35.43 4.47
N HIS A 27 10.97 35.26 3.88
CA HIS A 27 10.33 36.27 3.03
C HIS A 27 9.47 37.17 3.92
N VAL A 28 9.91 38.40 4.12
CA VAL A 28 9.29 39.29 5.09
C VAL A 28 8.32 40.26 4.42
N LEU A 29 7.08 40.27 4.88
CA LEU A 29 6.03 41.23 4.55
C LEU A 29 5.93 42.27 5.68
N VAL A 30 5.51 43.49 5.34
CA VAL A 30 5.37 44.57 6.33
C VAL A 30 3.98 45.19 6.24
N ALA A 31 3.38 45.44 7.37
CA ALA A 31 2.14 46.23 7.52
C ALA A 31 2.32 47.27 8.61
N MET A 32 1.99 48.54 8.32
CA MET A 32 2.16 49.67 9.23
C MET A 32 0.86 50.05 9.95
N ASP A 33 -0.22 49.30 9.71
CA ASP A 33 -1.54 49.51 10.30
C ASP A 33 -2.36 48.22 10.36
N GLY A 34 -3.38 48.18 11.20
CA GLY A 34 -4.20 47.02 11.40
C GLY A 34 -4.94 46.53 10.15
N PRO A 35 -5.62 47.41 9.38
CA PRO A 35 -6.28 47.02 8.14
C PRO A 35 -5.37 46.40 7.10
N THR A 36 -4.15 46.94 6.93
CA THR A 36 -3.12 46.39 6.03
C THR A 36 -2.62 45.06 6.53
N ALA A 37 -2.38 44.90 7.84
CA ALA A 37 -1.99 43.64 8.44
C ALA A 37 -3.03 42.54 8.18
N LEU A 38 -4.30 42.82 8.41
CA LEU A 38 -5.39 41.88 8.20
C LEU A 38 -5.53 41.49 6.71
N ARG A 39 -5.38 42.44 5.79
CA ARG A 39 -5.35 42.16 4.36
C ARG A 39 -4.17 41.23 3.97
N CYS A 40 -2.96 41.54 4.42
CA CYS A 40 -1.77 40.68 4.18
C CYS A 40 -2.00 39.26 4.74
N ILE A 41 -2.59 39.13 5.92
CA ILE A 41 -2.90 37.82 6.52
C ILE A 41 -3.85 37.03 5.62
N ARG A 42 -4.91 37.65 5.09
CA ARG A 42 -5.90 36.99 4.23
C ARG A 42 -5.35 36.60 2.86
N GLU A 43 -4.57 37.50 2.20
CA GLU A 43 -4.11 37.32 0.83
C GLU A 43 -2.83 36.49 0.76
N GLU A 44 -1.85 36.76 1.63
CA GLU A 44 -0.49 36.19 1.56
C GLU A 44 -0.30 34.93 2.43
N ARG A 45 -1.20 34.71 3.41
CA ARG A 45 -1.17 33.56 4.32
C ARG A 45 0.23 33.34 4.93
N PRO A 46 0.78 34.29 5.70
CA PRO A 46 2.09 34.15 6.31
C PRO A 46 2.08 33.00 7.33
N HIS A 47 3.20 32.29 7.44
CA HIS A 47 3.39 31.20 8.41
C HIS A 47 3.60 31.72 9.84
N LEU A 48 4.17 32.91 9.95
CA LEU A 48 4.51 33.57 11.21
C LEU A 48 4.15 35.05 11.12
N VAL A 49 3.54 35.58 12.16
CA VAL A 49 3.17 36.99 12.28
C VAL A 49 3.77 37.56 13.55
N PHE A 50 4.56 38.61 13.43
CA PHE A 50 4.91 39.52 14.53
C PHE A 50 3.89 40.64 14.54
N LEU A 51 3.08 40.72 15.60
CA LEU A 51 1.90 41.60 15.68
C LEU A 51 2.02 42.58 16.84
N ASP A 52 2.13 43.89 16.55
CA ASP A 52 1.93 44.87 17.57
C ASP A 52 0.42 44.99 17.94
N LEU A 53 0.17 45.13 19.22
CA LEU A 53 -1.19 45.33 19.72
C LEU A 53 -1.68 46.78 19.52
N ARG A 54 -0.76 47.74 19.41
CA ARG A 54 -1.08 49.18 19.27
C ARG A 54 -0.72 49.67 17.88
N MET A 55 -1.65 49.49 16.94
CA MET A 55 -1.52 50.02 15.59
C MET A 55 -2.72 50.89 15.22
N PRO A 56 -2.58 51.87 14.30
CA PRO A 56 -3.68 52.60 13.76
C PRO A 56 -4.75 51.72 13.11
N GLY A 57 -6.02 52.05 13.31
CA GLY A 57 -7.16 51.43 12.63
C GLY A 57 -7.77 50.26 13.38
N LEU A 58 -7.10 49.15 13.53
CA LEU A 58 -7.57 47.94 14.24
C LEU A 58 -6.66 47.61 15.42
N ASN A 59 -7.29 47.19 16.54
CA ASN A 59 -6.53 46.67 17.68
C ASN A 59 -5.91 45.30 17.35
N GLY A 60 -4.66 45.09 17.75
CA GLY A 60 -3.99 43.81 17.50
C GLY A 60 -4.68 42.59 18.10
N LEU A 61 -5.37 42.71 19.23
CA LEU A 61 -6.20 41.63 19.78
C LEU A 61 -7.38 41.24 18.87
N ASP A 62 -7.97 42.21 18.17
CA ASP A 62 -9.03 41.94 17.20
C ASP A 62 -8.46 41.25 15.96
N ILE A 63 -7.30 41.70 15.51
CA ILE A 63 -6.57 41.01 14.44
C ILE A 63 -6.23 39.55 14.83
N LEU A 64 -5.79 39.33 16.06
CA LEU A 64 -5.48 37.99 16.55
C LEU A 64 -6.71 37.06 16.56
N ARG A 65 -7.90 37.57 16.91
CA ARG A 65 -9.16 36.81 16.78
C ARG A 65 -9.49 36.47 15.34
N GLU A 66 -9.34 37.41 14.43
CA GLU A 66 -9.56 37.19 12.99
C GLU A 66 -8.58 36.17 12.42
N VAL A 67 -7.30 36.19 12.83
CA VAL A 67 -6.31 35.20 12.42
C VAL A 67 -6.77 33.77 12.72
N ARG A 68 -7.33 33.54 13.92
CA ARG A 68 -7.81 32.20 14.32
C ARG A 68 -9.01 31.72 13.51
N GLN A 69 -9.81 32.63 12.95
CA GLN A 69 -10.91 32.27 12.05
C GLN A 69 -10.42 32.02 10.62
N ILE A 70 -9.33 32.68 10.23
CA ILE A 70 -8.73 32.53 8.88
C ILE A 70 -7.88 31.27 8.78
N ASP A 71 -7.02 31.04 9.79
CA ASP A 71 -6.08 29.92 9.85
C ASP A 71 -5.61 29.74 11.31
N ASP A 72 -6.05 28.67 11.96
CA ASP A 72 -5.72 28.37 13.35
C ASP A 72 -4.27 27.82 13.51
N THR A 73 -3.64 27.39 12.40
CA THR A 73 -2.26 26.91 12.39
C THR A 73 -1.24 28.04 12.29
N MET A 74 -1.66 29.24 11.87
CA MET A 74 -0.79 30.42 11.73
C MET A 74 -0.17 30.79 13.08
N LYS A 75 1.16 30.92 13.09
CA LYS A 75 1.89 31.27 14.31
C LYS A 75 1.91 32.77 14.52
N VAL A 76 1.46 33.24 15.69
CA VAL A 76 1.42 34.67 16.03
C VAL A 76 2.25 34.91 17.28
N ILE A 77 3.16 35.88 17.21
CA ILE A 77 3.94 36.44 18.31
C ILE A 77 3.49 37.88 18.48
N VAL A 78 3.04 38.21 19.67
CA VAL A 78 2.67 39.55 19.99
C VAL A 78 3.91 40.35 20.37
N VAL A 79 4.10 41.52 19.74
CA VAL A 79 5.19 42.48 20.06
C VAL A 79 4.55 43.75 20.55
N THR A 80 4.81 44.16 21.80
CA THR A 80 4.05 45.28 22.39
C THR A 80 4.86 46.01 23.44
N SER A 81 4.54 47.29 23.61
CA SER A 81 5.02 48.11 24.74
C SER A 81 4.13 48.00 25.98
N ILE A 82 3.10 47.13 25.98
CA ILE A 82 2.18 46.98 27.09
C ILE A 82 2.72 45.90 28.05
N GLU A 83 2.91 46.29 29.34
CA GLU A 83 3.31 45.40 30.42
C GLU A 83 2.10 44.94 31.29
N ASP A 84 0.87 45.06 30.79
CA ASP A 84 -0.33 44.64 31.54
C ASP A 84 -0.55 43.12 31.38
N ASP A 85 -0.40 42.41 32.47
CA ASP A 85 -0.61 40.96 32.55
C ASP A 85 -1.97 40.46 32.04
N ARG A 86 -3.00 41.33 32.09
CA ARG A 86 -4.35 41.01 31.59
C ARG A 86 -4.34 40.93 30.07
N VAL A 87 -3.66 41.88 29.40
CA VAL A 87 -3.53 41.92 27.94
C VAL A 87 -2.69 40.75 27.44
N ILE A 88 -1.61 40.44 28.15
CA ILE A 88 -0.74 39.29 27.83
C ILE A 88 -1.51 37.95 27.95
N ARG A 89 -2.29 37.78 29.04
CA ARG A 89 -3.15 36.60 29.20
C ARG A 89 -4.19 36.48 28.09
N GLN A 90 -4.84 37.60 27.77
CA GLN A 90 -5.83 37.61 26.68
C GLN A 90 -5.22 37.25 25.32
N ALA A 91 -4.02 37.72 25.00
CA ALA A 91 -3.33 37.37 23.78
C ALA A 91 -3.02 35.85 23.72
N ARG A 92 -2.60 35.25 24.84
CA ARG A 92 -2.37 33.79 24.92
C ARG A 92 -3.68 32.99 24.78
N GLU A 93 -4.77 33.43 25.42
CA GLU A 93 -6.07 32.77 25.27
C GLU A 93 -6.59 32.84 23.82
N LEU A 94 -6.25 33.89 23.10
CA LEU A 94 -6.53 34.07 21.68
C LEU A 94 -5.53 33.32 20.78
N GLY A 95 -4.60 32.56 21.37
CA GLY A 95 -3.71 31.66 20.64
C GLY A 95 -2.38 32.26 20.18
N ALA A 96 -1.94 33.40 20.75
CA ALA A 96 -0.56 33.83 20.54
C ALA A 96 0.40 32.81 21.15
N ILE A 97 1.43 32.43 20.38
CA ILE A 97 2.48 31.46 20.84
C ILE A 97 3.31 32.09 21.94
N ASP A 98 3.68 33.35 21.74
CA ASP A 98 4.50 34.08 22.68
C ASP A 98 4.25 35.59 22.57
N TYR A 99 4.83 36.31 23.48
CA TYR A 99 4.82 37.77 23.46
C TYR A 99 6.23 38.34 23.70
N VAL A 100 6.52 39.49 23.13
CA VAL A 100 7.77 40.21 23.25
C VAL A 100 7.50 41.63 23.69
N ILE A 101 8.11 42.04 24.79
CA ILE A 101 7.94 43.42 25.31
C ILE A 101 9.01 44.33 24.67
N LYS A 102 8.59 45.47 24.16
CA LYS A 102 9.48 46.54 23.66
C LYS A 102 10.09 47.34 24.83
N PRO A 103 11.40 47.65 24.85
CA PRO A 103 12.42 47.29 23.84
C PRO A 103 12.94 45.87 24.03
N PHE A 104 13.25 45.19 22.91
CA PHE A 104 13.79 43.84 22.90
C PHE A 104 15.15 43.79 22.16
N SER A 105 15.94 42.75 22.44
CA SER A 105 17.16 42.48 21.71
C SER A 105 16.93 41.46 20.57
N LEU A 106 17.72 41.57 19.47
CA LEU A 106 17.68 40.59 18.39
C LEU A 106 18.14 39.20 18.84
N GLU A 107 19.07 39.18 19.82
CA GLU A 107 19.56 37.94 20.42
C GLU A 107 18.41 37.18 21.13
N TYR A 108 17.60 37.90 21.90
CA TYR A 108 16.38 37.33 22.53
C TYR A 108 15.40 36.78 21.50
N LEU A 109 15.17 37.51 20.39
CA LEU A 109 14.32 36.99 19.31
C LEU A 109 14.85 35.71 18.71
N LYS A 110 16.16 35.61 18.50
CA LYS A 110 16.82 34.44 17.91
C LYS A 110 16.77 33.24 18.85
N GLU A 111 17.18 33.40 20.09
CA GLU A 111 17.36 32.28 21.01
C GLU A 111 16.07 31.79 21.65
N GLU A 112 15.20 32.71 22.04
CA GLU A 112 13.97 32.37 22.76
C GLU A 112 12.77 32.25 21.82
N VAL A 113 12.53 33.26 20.99
CA VAL A 113 11.29 33.35 20.22
C VAL A 113 11.29 32.37 19.04
N LEU A 114 12.34 32.36 18.23
CA LEU A 114 12.44 31.44 17.09
C LEU A 114 12.55 29.98 17.54
N SER A 115 13.17 29.72 18.68
CA SER A 115 13.23 28.39 19.29
C SER A 115 11.82 27.87 19.60
N LYS A 116 10.96 28.68 20.24
CA LYS A 116 9.58 28.32 20.54
C LYS A 116 8.72 28.10 19.28
N VAL A 117 8.90 28.96 18.27
CA VAL A 117 8.24 28.82 16.97
C VAL A 117 8.65 27.51 16.31
N SER A 118 9.93 27.20 16.28
CA SER A 118 10.46 25.96 15.72
C SER A 118 9.92 24.72 16.43
N ALA A 119 9.87 24.76 17.77
CA ALA A 119 9.30 23.68 18.58
C ALA A 119 7.81 23.46 18.26
N SER A 120 7.04 24.54 18.18
CA SER A 120 5.60 24.47 17.85
C SER A 120 5.36 23.92 16.44
N LEU A 121 6.13 24.36 15.44
CA LEU A 121 6.05 23.84 14.08
C LEU A 121 6.44 22.36 13.99
N TYR A 122 7.43 21.95 14.77
CA TYR A 122 7.84 20.54 14.83
C TYR A 122 6.74 19.65 15.42
N GLU A 123 6.05 20.12 16.48
CA GLU A 123 4.92 19.40 17.06
C GLU A 123 3.75 19.25 16.08
N ASP A 124 3.41 20.32 15.35
CA ASP A 124 2.35 20.27 14.32
C ASP A 124 2.72 19.28 13.21
N LEU A 125 3.95 19.34 12.73
CA LEU A 125 4.44 18.40 11.70
C LEU A 125 4.38 16.95 12.18
N ARG A 126 4.78 16.71 13.42
CA ARG A 126 4.71 15.38 14.03
C ARG A 126 3.27 14.88 14.11
N LYS A 127 2.33 15.72 14.54
CA LYS A 127 0.91 15.36 14.63
C LYS A 127 0.34 14.97 13.26
N VAL A 128 0.58 15.81 12.24
CA VAL A 128 0.13 15.50 10.85
C VAL A 128 0.76 14.20 10.33
N ASN A 129 2.05 13.98 10.61
CA ASN A 129 2.73 12.75 10.19
C ASN A 129 2.15 11.50 10.88
N ASP A 130 1.79 11.59 12.16
CA ASP A 130 1.20 10.48 12.89
C ASP A 130 -0.24 10.20 12.40
N GLU A 131 -1.05 11.22 12.13
CA GLU A 131 -2.38 11.09 11.50
C GLU A 131 -2.30 10.45 10.10
N LEU A 132 -1.29 10.83 9.30
CA LEU A 132 -1.05 10.26 7.98
C LEU A 132 -0.67 8.78 8.07
N LYS A 133 0.21 8.40 9.01
CA LYS A 133 0.58 6.99 9.26
C LYS A 133 -0.63 6.16 9.65
N GLU A 134 -1.47 6.65 10.56
CA GLU A 134 -2.70 5.95 10.96
C GLU A 134 -3.67 5.78 9.78
N SER A 135 -3.82 6.83 8.95
CA SER A 135 -4.66 6.77 7.76
C SER A 135 -4.13 5.73 6.76
N LEU A 136 -2.81 5.66 6.58
CA LEU A 136 -2.17 4.67 5.71
C LEU A 136 -2.39 3.24 6.22
N VAL A 137 -2.27 3.02 7.53
CA VAL A 137 -2.55 1.70 8.13
C VAL A 137 -4.00 1.29 7.91
N ARG A 138 -4.96 2.20 8.14
CA ARG A 138 -6.38 1.94 7.88
C ARG A 138 -6.64 1.60 6.41
N MET A 139 -6.03 2.33 5.48
CA MET A 139 -6.17 2.07 4.05
C MET A 139 -5.64 0.67 3.67
N LYS A 140 -4.47 0.29 4.17
CA LYS A 140 -3.91 -1.06 3.96
C LYS A 140 -4.83 -2.17 4.49
N GLN A 141 -5.46 -1.96 5.65
CA GLN A 141 -6.41 -2.92 6.21
C GLN A 141 -7.66 -3.09 5.33
N VAL A 142 -8.19 -1.98 4.79
CA VAL A 142 -9.34 -2.03 3.86
C VAL A 142 -8.97 -2.81 2.59
N VAL A 143 -7.82 -2.53 1.98
CA VAL A 143 -7.36 -3.25 0.79
C VAL A 143 -7.21 -4.75 1.06
N ARG A 144 -6.57 -5.13 2.18
CA ARG A 144 -6.46 -6.54 2.59
C ARG A 144 -7.82 -7.21 2.78
N GLY A 145 -8.78 -6.50 3.39
CA GLY A 145 -10.15 -6.99 3.55
C GLY A 145 -10.86 -7.23 2.22
N VAL A 146 -10.71 -6.33 1.25
CA VAL A 146 -11.25 -6.48 -0.11
C VAL A 146 -10.64 -7.69 -0.81
N VAL A 147 -9.31 -7.83 -0.77
CA VAL A 147 -8.59 -8.99 -1.35
C VAL A 147 -9.08 -10.30 -0.75
N ALA A 148 -9.21 -10.37 0.58
CA ALA A 148 -9.71 -11.56 1.27
C ALA A 148 -11.17 -11.88 0.89
N ALA A 149 -12.04 -10.87 0.74
CA ALA A 149 -13.41 -11.04 0.31
C ALA A 149 -13.51 -11.63 -1.11
N PHE A 150 -12.69 -11.10 -2.05
CA PHE A 150 -12.63 -11.66 -3.41
C PHE A 150 -12.14 -13.11 -3.43
N SER A 151 -11.09 -13.42 -2.67
CA SER A 151 -10.60 -14.79 -2.54
C SER A 151 -11.68 -15.74 -2.00
N ALA A 152 -12.45 -15.30 -1.00
CA ALA A 152 -13.57 -16.09 -0.47
C ALA A 152 -14.70 -16.31 -1.49
N VAL A 153 -14.92 -15.36 -2.40
CA VAL A 153 -15.90 -15.54 -3.50
C VAL A 153 -15.40 -16.59 -4.50
N VAL A 154 -14.13 -16.48 -4.92
CA VAL A 154 -13.53 -17.44 -5.87
C VAL A 154 -13.53 -18.86 -5.32
N SER A 155 -13.20 -19.03 -4.04
CA SER A 155 -13.21 -20.35 -3.39
C SER A 155 -14.60 -21.02 -3.30
N LYS A 156 -15.69 -20.24 -3.46
CA LYS A 156 -17.07 -20.79 -3.55
C LYS A 156 -17.47 -21.15 -4.98
N ILE A 157 -16.80 -20.61 -5.96
CA ILE A 157 -17.12 -20.78 -7.38
C ILE A 157 -16.27 -21.88 -7.99
N ASP A 158 -14.95 -21.91 -7.71
CA ASP A 158 -14.05 -22.92 -8.24
C ASP A 158 -13.82 -24.03 -7.19
N PRO A 159 -14.24 -25.28 -7.46
CA PRO A 159 -14.07 -26.40 -6.53
C PRO A 159 -12.58 -26.78 -6.35
N HIS A 160 -11.71 -26.36 -7.24
CA HIS A 160 -10.27 -26.57 -7.16
C HIS A 160 -9.55 -25.45 -6.41
N TYR A 161 -10.19 -24.31 -6.25
CA TYR A 161 -9.71 -23.14 -5.52
C TYR A 161 -10.19 -23.21 -4.07
N THR A 162 -9.61 -24.12 -3.30
CA THR A 162 -9.98 -24.26 -1.87
C THR A 162 -9.25 -23.21 -1.03
N HIS A 163 -9.82 -22.89 0.14
CA HIS A 163 -9.15 -22.02 1.13
C HIS A 163 -7.73 -22.53 1.44
N ASP A 164 -7.56 -23.83 1.55
CA ASP A 164 -6.28 -24.46 1.84
C ASP A 164 -5.24 -24.24 0.72
N HIS A 165 -5.65 -24.34 -0.56
CA HIS A 165 -4.80 -24.02 -1.71
C HIS A 165 -4.28 -22.60 -1.64
N VAL A 166 -5.18 -21.65 -1.38
CA VAL A 166 -4.83 -20.23 -1.28
C VAL A 166 -3.81 -19.96 -0.17
N VAL A 167 -4.07 -20.50 1.02
CA VAL A 167 -3.19 -20.32 2.19
C VAL A 167 -1.80 -20.92 1.90
N ARG A 168 -1.75 -22.14 1.34
CA ARG A 168 -0.48 -22.78 0.97
C ARG A 168 0.27 -22.01 -0.11
N SER A 169 -0.43 -21.54 -1.14
CA SER A 169 0.18 -20.78 -2.24
C SER A 169 0.83 -19.48 -1.74
N VAL A 170 0.16 -18.75 -0.85
CA VAL A 170 0.73 -17.55 -0.24
C VAL A 170 1.93 -17.86 0.66
N ASP A 171 1.87 -18.94 1.46
CA ASP A 171 2.99 -19.37 2.31
C ASP A 171 4.23 -19.76 1.49
N TYR A 172 4.04 -20.56 0.43
CA TYR A 172 5.14 -20.93 -0.48
C TYR A 172 5.73 -19.68 -1.15
N ALA A 173 4.90 -18.78 -1.63
CA ALA A 173 5.35 -17.55 -2.25
C ALA A 173 6.16 -16.66 -1.30
N ALA A 174 5.69 -16.51 -0.06
CA ALA A 174 6.40 -15.74 0.96
C ALA A 174 7.80 -16.32 1.26
N LYS A 175 7.89 -17.66 1.37
CA LYS A 175 9.17 -18.37 1.54
C LYS A 175 10.11 -18.18 0.34
N ILE A 176 9.57 -18.26 -0.88
CA ILE A 176 10.34 -18.01 -2.12
C ILE A 176 10.86 -16.57 -2.14
N LEU A 177 10.01 -15.58 -1.84
CA LEU A 177 10.39 -14.17 -1.79
C LEU A 177 11.49 -13.90 -0.75
N GLN A 178 11.37 -14.49 0.43
CA GLN A 178 12.41 -14.40 1.45
C GLN A 178 13.74 -14.98 0.96
N LYS A 179 13.69 -16.12 0.27
CA LYS A 179 14.89 -16.77 -0.29
C LYS A 179 15.53 -15.94 -1.39
N LEU A 180 14.73 -15.40 -2.30
CA LEU A 180 15.19 -14.51 -3.37
C LEU A 180 15.89 -13.25 -2.81
N ARG A 181 15.35 -12.65 -1.73
CA ARG A 181 16.01 -11.53 -1.05
C ARG A 181 17.37 -11.93 -0.45
N GLN A 182 17.47 -13.10 0.16
CA GLN A 182 18.74 -13.62 0.67
C GLN A 182 19.77 -13.85 -0.45
N GLN A 183 19.30 -14.11 -1.67
CA GLN A 183 20.13 -14.26 -2.89
C GLN A 183 20.43 -12.92 -3.57
N GLY A 184 20.01 -11.79 -3.00
CA GLY A 184 20.31 -10.45 -3.52
C GLY A 184 19.28 -9.88 -4.49
N VAL A 185 18.13 -10.53 -4.68
CA VAL A 185 17.03 -9.96 -5.48
C VAL A 185 16.37 -8.84 -4.66
N HIS A 186 16.38 -7.63 -5.20
CA HIS A 186 15.78 -6.48 -4.53
C HIS A 186 14.26 -6.47 -4.73
N ILE A 187 13.50 -6.64 -3.64
CA ILE A 187 12.04 -6.63 -3.63
C ILE A 187 11.58 -5.68 -2.51
N GLY A 188 10.97 -4.56 -2.88
CA GLY A 188 10.42 -3.60 -1.92
C GLY A 188 9.20 -4.14 -1.17
N GLU A 189 8.90 -3.61 0.02
CA GLU A 189 7.75 -4.06 0.83
C GLU A 189 6.41 -3.90 0.10
N SER A 190 6.19 -2.76 -0.56
CA SER A 190 4.96 -2.52 -1.33
C SER A 190 4.82 -3.48 -2.52
N GLN A 191 5.93 -3.83 -3.16
CA GLN A 191 5.97 -4.79 -4.26
C GLN A 191 5.63 -6.20 -3.77
N GLU A 192 6.18 -6.61 -2.61
CA GLU A 192 5.85 -7.89 -1.99
C GLU A 192 4.36 -8.02 -1.65
N GLU A 193 3.77 -7.00 -1.00
CA GLU A 193 2.33 -6.99 -0.68
C GLU A 193 1.48 -7.16 -1.96
N GLY A 194 1.80 -6.43 -3.03
CA GLY A 194 1.10 -6.54 -4.31
C GLY A 194 1.28 -7.90 -4.99
N LEU A 195 2.47 -8.50 -4.85
CA LEU A 195 2.80 -9.79 -5.41
C LEU A 195 2.05 -10.92 -4.70
N LEU A 196 2.07 -10.95 -3.36
CA LEU A 196 1.33 -11.94 -2.58
C LEU A 196 -0.18 -11.84 -2.79
N ALA A 197 -0.71 -10.61 -2.89
CA ALA A 197 -2.12 -10.39 -3.19
C ALA A 197 -2.48 -10.83 -4.64
N GLY A 198 -1.56 -10.69 -5.61
CA GLY A 198 -1.73 -11.21 -6.96
C GLY A 198 -1.80 -12.74 -6.99
N ILE A 199 -0.97 -13.41 -6.19
CA ILE A 199 -1.02 -14.87 -6.03
C ILE A 199 -2.34 -15.30 -5.35
N LEU A 200 -2.80 -14.54 -4.36
CA LEU A 200 -4.08 -14.78 -3.71
C LEU A 200 -5.26 -14.71 -4.68
N LEU A 201 -5.19 -13.87 -5.70
CA LEU A 201 -6.28 -13.58 -6.63
C LEU A 201 -6.00 -14.06 -8.07
N HIS A 202 -4.97 -14.89 -8.32
CA HIS A 202 -4.57 -15.27 -9.68
C HIS A 202 -5.73 -15.85 -10.49
N ASP A 203 -6.61 -16.58 -9.86
CA ASP A 203 -7.76 -17.28 -10.45
C ASP A 203 -9.08 -16.50 -10.38
N ILE A 204 -9.08 -15.21 -9.96
CA ILE A 204 -10.33 -14.46 -9.78
C ILE A 204 -11.19 -14.39 -11.04
N GLY A 205 -10.56 -14.40 -12.22
CA GLY A 205 -11.28 -14.35 -13.49
C GLY A 205 -12.11 -15.60 -13.81
N LYS A 206 -11.92 -16.71 -13.09
CA LYS A 206 -12.75 -17.91 -13.23
C LYS A 206 -14.22 -17.68 -12.87
N ILE A 207 -14.53 -16.58 -12.17
CA ILE A 207 -15.93 -16.15 -11.91
C ILE A 207 -16.71 -15.91 -13.22
N PHE A 208 -16.01 -15.62 -14.31
CA PHE A 208 -16.60 -15.40 -15.65
C PHE A 208 -16.63 -16.65 -16.51
N THR A 209 -15.99 -17.75 -16.06
CA THR A 209 -15.98 -19.01 -16.78
C THR A 209 -17.33 -19.71 -16.58
N PRO A 210 -18.03 -20.15 -17.66
CA PRO A 210 -19.27 -20.89 -17.55
C PRO A 210 -19.11 -22.14 -16.68
N LYS A 211 -20.11 -22.40 -15.82
CA LYS A 211 -20.07 -23.52 -14.88
C LYS A 211 -19.94 -24.87 -15.58
N GLU A 212 -20.54 -24.99 -16.74
CA GLU A 212 -20.51 -26.20 -17.58
C GLU A 212 -19.09 -26.55 -18.02
N ILE A 213 -18.21 -25.53 -18.15
CA ILE A 213 -16.79 -25.69 -18.47
C ILE A 213 -15.98 -25.93 -17.19
N LEU A 214 -16.22 -25.09 -16.17
CA LEU A 214 -15.47 -25.13 -14.91
C LEU A 214 -15.65 -26.45 -14.15
N TYR A 215 -16.87 -27.05 -14.21
CA TYR A 215 -17.23 -28.30 -13.52
C TYR A 215 -17.29 -29.50 -14.47
N LYS A 216 -16.77 -29.38 -15.68
CA LYS A 216 -16.86 -30.49 -16.64
C LYS A 216 -16.13 -31.74 -16.14
N PRO A 217 -16.84 -32.89 -16.05
CA PRO A 217 -16.20 -34.14 -15.67
C PRO A 217 -15.50 -34.76 -16.90
N GLY A 218 -14.29 -34.30 -17.18
CA GLY A 218 -13.51 -34.81 -18.31
C GLY A 218 -12.68 -33.71 -19.00
N PRO A 219 -11.96 -34.05 -20.09
CA PRO A 219 -11.14 -33.10 -20.80
C PRO A 219 -11.97 -32.01 -21.48
N LEU A 220 -11.45 -30.78 -21.51
CA LEU A 220 -12.02 -29.68 -22.25
C LEU A 220 -11.75 -29.85 -23.75
N THR A 221 -12.71 -29.44 -24.59
CA THR A 221 -12.50 -29.27 -26.04
C THR A 221 -11.64 -28.03 -26.33
N ASP A 222 -11.17 -27.87 -27.54
CA ASP A 222 -10.35 -26.69 -27.92
C ASP A 222 -11.13 -25.38 -27.72
N ASP A 223 -12.42 -25.35 -28.03
CA ASP A 223 -13.28 -24.18 -27.83
C ASP A 223 -13.48 -23.87 -26.33
N GLU A 224 -13.67 -24.90 -25.51
CA GLU A 224 -13.76 -24.75 -24.04
C GLU A 224 -12.45 -24.31 -23.43
N TRP A 225 -11.30 -24.81 -23.94
CA TRP A 225 -9.98 -24.33 -23.58
C TRP A 225 -9.77 -22.86 -23.93
N ALA A 226 -10.25 -22.42 -25.10
CA ALA A 226 -10.18 -21.01 -25.49
C ALA A 226 -10.93 -20.11 -24.49
N ILE A 227 -12.08 -20.57 -23.98
CA ILE A 227 -12.84 -19.86 -22.94
C ILE A 227 -12.09 -19.90 -21.59
N MET A 228 -11.63 -21.08 -21.17
CA MET A 228 -10.90 -21.25 -19.91
C MET A 228 -9.64 -20.36 -19.85
N ARG A 229 -8.88 -20.25 -20.95
CA ARG A 229 -7.65 -19.44 -21.04
C ARG A 229 -7.90 -17.93 -20.93
N ARG A 230 -9.14 -17.48 -20.89
CA ARG A 230 -9.47 -16.07 -20.72
C ARG A 230 -9.40 -15.59 -19.28
N HIS A 231 -9.50 -16.48 -18.28
CA HIS A 231 -9.59 -16.08 -16.88
C HIS A 231 -8.43 -15.16 -16.40
N PRO A 232 -7.16 -15.29 -16.87
CA PRO A 232 -6.12 -14.36 -16.45
C PRO A 232 -6.38 -12.93 -16.94
N VAL A 233 -6.90 -12.81 -18.17
CA VAL A 233 -7.25 -11.52 -18.77
C VAL A 233 -8.47 -10.92 -18.06
N ASP A 234 -9.53 -11.71 -17.94
CA ASP A 234 -10.79 -11.28 -17.32
C ASP A 234 -10.57 -10.86 -15.85
N GLY A 235 -9.74 -11.61 -15.12
CA GLY A 235 -9.35 -11.28 -13.75
C GLY A 235 -8.52 -9.99 -13.65
N ALA A 236 -7.57 -9.80 -14.53
CA ALA A 236 -6.77 -8.59 -14.59
C ALA A 236 -7.61 -7.35 -14.92
N GLU A 237 -8.57 -7.47 -15.83
CA GLU A 237 -9.47 -6.37 -16.20
C GLU A 237 -10.31 -5.88 -15.01
N VAL A 238 -10.78 -6.79 -14.15
CA VAL A 238 -11.48 -6.42 -12.91
C VAL A 238 -10.56 -5.68 -11.94
N LEU A 239 -9.35 -6.20 -11.73
CA LEU A 239 -8.41 -5.63 -10.77
C LEU A 239 -7.86 -4.27 -11.22
N GLN A 240 -7.71 -4.05 -12.52
CA GLN A 240 -7.25 -2.77 -13.08
C GLN A 240 -8.22 -1.60 -12.82
N GLN A 241 -9.50 -1.87 -12.59
CA GLN A 241 -10.49 -0.84 -12.24
C GLN A 241 -10.26 -0.27 -10.83
N ILE A 242 -9.50 -0.96 -9.99
CA ILE A 242 -9.24 -0.55 -8.61
C ILE A 242 -7.91 0.21 -8.57
N MET A 243 -7.96 1.47 -8.14
CA MET A 243 -6.77 2.30 -8.00
C MET A 243 -5.73 1.62 -7.06
N GLY A 244 -4.48 1.56 -7.51
CA GLY A 244 -3.38 0.96 -6.74
C GLY A 244 -3.18 -0.55 -6.94
N LEU A 245 -4.06 -1.26 -7.68
CA LEU A 245 -3.92 -2.70 -7.92
C LEU A 245 -3.33 -3.06 -9.30
N LYS A 246 -2.79 -2.09 -10.03
CA LYS A 246 -2.27 -2.29 -11.39
C LYS A 246 -1.16 -3.34 -11.46
N GLU A 247 -0.20 -3.32 -10.54
CA GLU A 247 0.88 -4.33 -10.50
C GLU A 247 0.35 -5.72 -10.17
N MET A 248 -0.61 -5.81 -9.25
CA MET A 248 -1.32 -7.06 -8.94
C MET A 248 -2.05 -7.61 -10.18
N ALA A 249 -2.77 -6.76 -10.90
CA ALA A 249 -3.47 -7.13 -12.13
C ALA A 249 -2.51 -7.70 -13.19
N MET A 250 -1.30 -7.14 -13.32
CA MET A 250 -0.29 -7.67 -14.23
C MET A 250 0.20 -9.06 -13.82
N ASN A 251 0.36 -9.32 -12.52
CA ASN A 251 0.70 -10.67 -12.02
C ASN A 251 -0.40 -11.68 -12.31
N VAL A 252 -1.67 -11.29 -12.12
CA VAL A 252 -2.85 -12.12 -12.45
C VAL A 252 -2.95 -12.36 -13.94
N ARG A 253 -2.72 -11.35 -14.79
CA ARG A 253 -2.79 -11.48 -16.25
C ARG A 253 -1.80 -12.52 -16.81
N HIS A 254 -0.60 -12.59 -16.22
CA HIS A 254 0.51 -13.33 -16.80
C HIS A 254 0.91 -14.59 -16.03
N HIS A 255 0.11 -15.05 -15.06
CA HIS A 255 0.48 -16.22 -14.24
C HIS A 255 0.52 -17.56 -15.01
N HIS A 256 -0.04 -17.61 -16.21
CA HIS A 256 0.06 -18.73 -17.13
C HIS A 256 1.07 -18.53 -18.28
N GLU A 257 1.84 -17.45 -18.22
CA GLU A 257 2.97 -17.33 -19.13
C GLU A 257 4.07 -18.33 -18.78
N ARG A 258 4.75 -18.80 -19.81
CA ARG A 258 5.86 -19.74 -19.67
C ARG A 258 7.17 -19.01 -19.95
N TYR A 259 8.20 -19.37 -19.21
CA TYR A 259 9.50 -18.72 -19.33
C TYR A 259 10.10 -18.82 -20.75
N ASP A 260 9.75 -19.86 -21.50
CA ASP A 260 10.16 -20.09 -22.91
C ASP A 260 9.32 -19.30 -23.94
N GLY A 261 8.25 -18.62 -23.51
CA GLY A 261 7.34 -17.85 -24.37
C GLY A 261 6.22 -18.68 -25.01
N ALA A 262 6.07 -19.94 -24.63
CA ALA A 262 5.00 -20.81 -25.13
C ALA A 262 3.71 -20.74 -24.28
N GLY A 263 3.62 -19.76 -23.36
CA GLY A 263 2.47 -19.53 -22.47
C GLY A 263 1.38 -18.67 -23.09
N TYR A 264 0.46 -18.21 -22.23
CA TYR A 264 -0.64 -17.33 -22.60
C TYR A 264 -0.89 -16.31 -21.48
N PRO A 265 -1.51 -15.15 -21.77
CA PRO A 265 -2.25 -14.78 -22.98
C PRO A 265 -1.38 -14.13 -24.09
N GLU A 266 -0.20 -13.61 -23.78
CA GLU A 266 0.60 -12.76 -24.68
C GLU A 266 1.86 -13.45 -25.21
N GLY A 267 2.26 -14.59 -24.63
CA GLY A 267 3.47 -15.31 -25.01
C GLY A 267 4.75 -14.58 -24.59
N LEU A 268 4.72 -13.89 -23.45
CA LEU A 268 5.88 -13.21 -22.88
C LEU A 268 6.99 -14.21 -22.54
N LYS A 269 8.25 -13.79 -22.69
CA LYS A 269 9.40 -14.66 -22.51
C LYS A 269 10.36 -14.13 -21.46
N GLY A 270 10.87 -15.02 -20.62
CA GLY A 270 11.93 -14.71 -19.67
C GLY A 270 11.51 -13.65 -18.67
N GLU A 271 12.27 -12.57 -18.55
CA GLU A 271 12.05 -11.47 -17.61
C GLU A 271 11.00 -10.45 -18.07
N GLU A 272 10.47 -10.57 -19.29
CA GLU A 272 9.29 -9.80 -19.72
C GLU A 272 8.07 -10.18 -18.88
N ILE A 273 8.04 -11.41 -18.37
CA ILE A 273 7.01 -11.88 -17.44
C ILE A 273 7.23 -11.22 -16.07
N PRO A 274 6.24 -10.55 -15.47
CA PRO A 274 6.37 -9.98 -14.14
C PRO A 274 6.82 -11.01 -13.11
N LEU A 275 7.70 -10.63 -12.17
CA LEU A 275 8.24 -11.55 -11.17
C LEU A 275 7.13 -12.28 -10.38
N GLY A 276 6.07 -11.56 -10.02
CA GLY A 276 4.92 -12.16 -9.32
C GLY A 276 4.22 -13.24 -10.13
N ALA A 277 4.08 -13.05 -11.44
CA ALA A 277 3.51 -14.06 -12.32
C ALA A 277 4.41 -15.29 -12.44
N ARG A 278 5.75 -15.08 -12.54
CA ARG A 278 6.72 -16.19 -12.56
C ARG A 278 6.72 -17.01 -11.26
N ILE A 279 6.54 -16.35 -10.11
CA ILE A 279 6.39 -17.01 -8.81
C ILE A 279 5.04 -17.72 -8.73
N ALA A 280 3.94 -17.08 -9.15
CA ALA A 280 2.60 -17.67 -9.16
C ALA A 280 2.56 -18.97 -9.99
N ALA A 281 3.15 -18.98 -11.19
CA ALA A 281 3.24 -20.16 -12.05
C ALA A 281 3.94 -21.35 -11.35
N VAL A 282 5.05 -21.09 -10.63
CA VAL A 282 5.77 -22.13 -9.90
C VAL A 282 4.99 -22.62 -8.70
N VAL A 283 4.40 -21.72 -7.94
CA VAL A 283 3.65 -22.03 -6.71
C VAL A 283 2.37 -22.80 -7.03
N ASP A 284 1.59 -22.38 -8.03
CA ASP A 284 0.38 -23.07 -8.45
C ASP A 284 0.69 -24.47 -8.93
N ALA A 285 1.69 -24.65 -9.81
CA ALA A 285 2.13 -25.95 -10.26
C ALA A 285 2.63 -26.83 -9.10
N PHE A 286 3.39 -26.29 -8.17
CA PHE A 286 3.89 -27.02 -7.00
C PHE A 286 2.74 -27.48 -6.10
N ASP A 287 1.84 -26.58 -5.71
CA ASP A 287 0.68 -26.93 -4.88
C ASP A 287 -0.22 -27.93 -5.58
N ALA A 288 -0.44 -27.77 -6.88
CA ALA A 288 -1.18 -28.76 -7.66
C ALA A 288 -0.55 -30.15 -7.63
N MET A 289 0.79 -30.26 -7.60
CA MET A 289 1.48 -31.56 -7.55
C MET A 289 1.42 -32.21 -6.17
N VAL A 290 1.54 -31.44 -5.09
CA VAL A 290 1.62 -31.96 -3.72
C VAL A 290 0.27 -32.06 -3.01
N SER A 291 -0.83 -31.71 -3.69
CA SER A 291 -2.20 -31.76 -3.16
C SER A 291 -3.03 -32.84 -3.86
N ASP A 292 -3.91 -33.54 -3.12
CA ASP A 292 -4.89 -34.44 -3.69
C ASP A 292 -5.90 -33.65 -4.53
N ARG A 293 -6.15 -34.11 -5.76
CA ARG A 293 -7.20 -33.60 -6.64
C ARG A 293 -8.19 -34.72 -6.95
N PRO A 294 -9.44 -34.42 -7.34
CA PRO A 294 -10.46 -35.46 -7.59
C PRO A 294 -10.00 -36.56 -8.54
N TYR A 295 -9.10 -36.23 -9.48
CA TYR A 295 -8.66 -37.15 -10.52
C TYR A 295 -7.21 -37.62 -10.35
N ARG A 296 -6.46 -37.12 -9.34
CA ARG A 296 -5.05 -37.44 -9.15
C ARG A 296 -4.64 -37.33 -7.68
N LYS A 297 -3.93 -38.37 -7.19
CA LYS A 297 -3.28 -38.33 -5.89
C LYS A 297 -2.08 -37.40 -5.88
N ALA A 298 -1.80 -36.79 -4.74
CA ALA A 298 -0.61 -36.00 -4.49
C ALA A 298 0.65 -36.87 -4.72
N ILE A 299 1.69 -36.24 -5.30
CA ILE A 299 3.03 -36.83 -5.34
C ILE A 299 3.86 -36.30 -4.18
N SER A 300 5.02 -36.93 -3.91
CA SER A 300 5.91 -36.45 -2.86
C SER A 300 6.51 -35.10 -3.21
N ILE A 301 6.88 -34.32 -2.19
CA ILE A 301 7.59 -33.04 -2.38
C ILE A 301 8.88 -33.24 -3.20
N GLU A 302 9.59 -34.32 -2.95
CA GLU A 302 10.80 -34.68 -3.71
C GLU A 302 10.51 -34.82 -5.21
N GLN A 303 9.43 -35.54 -5.55
CA GLN A 303 9.00 -35.71 -6.94
C GLN A 303 8.55 -34.39 -7.57
N ALA A 304 7.83 -33.55 -6.82
CA ALA A 304 7.40 -32.23 -7.29
C ALA A 304 8.60 -31.30 -7.55
N VAL A 305 9.60 -31.30 -6.66
CA VAL A 305 10.84 -30.52 -6.85
C VAL A 305 11.64 -31.06 -8.04
N ALA A 306 11.69 -32.36 -8.24
CA ALA A 306 12.36 -32.97 -9.43
C ALA A 306 11.66 -32.51 -10.72
N GLU A 307 10.31 -32.43 -10.73
CA GLU A 307 9.56 -31.98 -11.91
C GLU A 307 9.78 -30.48 -12.17
N LEU A 308 9.80 -29.63 -11.13
CA LEU A 308 10.16 -28.21 -11.28
C LEU A 308 11.56 -28.06 -11.88
N LYS A 309 12.54 -28.85 -11.42
CA LYS A 309 13.90 -28.87 -12.01
C LYS A 309 13.90 -29.27 -13.47
N ARG A 310 13.09 -30.26 -13.85
CA ARG A 310 12.97 -30.73 -15.26
C ARG A 310 12.44 -29.61 -16.17
N CYS A 311 11.50 -28.80 -15.67
CA CYS A 311 10.85 -27.71 -16.40
C CYS A 311 11.58 -26.36 -16.26
N ARG A 312 12.72 -26.32 -15.57
CA ARG A 312 13.54 -25.14 -15.34
C ARG A 312 14.03 -24.52 -16.66
N GLY A 313 13.80 -23.22 -16.85
CA GLY A 313 14.21 -22.50 -18.06
C GLY A 313 13.31 -22.75 -19.29
N THR A 314 12.28 -23.58 -19.15
CA THR A 314 11.24 -23.81 -20.18
C THR A 314 9.90 -23.28 -19.65
N GLN A 315 9.20 -24.06 -18.85
CA GLN A 315 7.95 -23.61 -18.25
C GLN A 315 8.21 -22.58 -17.13
N PHE A 316 9.20 -22.81 -16.27
CA PHE A 316 9.44 -22.04 -15.06
C PHE A 316 10.74 -21.24 -15.10
N ASP A 317 10.70 -20.08 -14.42
CA ASP A 317 11.87 -19.24 -14.21
C ASP A 317 12.97 -19.99 -13.46
N PRO A 318 14.20 -20.05 -14.01
CA PRO A 318 15.33 -20.69 -13.34
C PRO A 318 15.62 -20.16 -11.93
N VAL A 319 15.49 -18.83 -11.72
CA VAL A 319 15.80 -18.19 -10.44
C VAL A 319 14.76 -18.57 -9.37
N VAL A 320 13.49 -18.64 -9.75
CA VAL A 320 12.41 -19.05 -8.86
C VAL A 320 12.53 -20.55 -8.51
N VAL A 321 12.79 -21.40 -9.51
CA VAL A 321 13.01 -22.84 -9.28
C VAL A 321 14.20 -23.08 -8.37
N ASP A 322 15.32 -22.38 -8.58
CA ASP A 322 16.52 -22.52 -7.74
C ASP A 322 16.23 -22.12 -6.28
N ALA A 323 15.38 -21.10 -6.05
CA ALA A 323 14.92 -20.73 -4.72
C ALA A 323 14.09 -21.84 -4.06
N VAL A 324 13.16 -22.48 -4.80
CA VAL A 324 12.38 -23.63 -4.29
C VAL A 324 13.28 -24.81 -3.95
N VAL A 325 14.26 -25.11 -4.82
CA VAL A 325 15.25 -26.19 -4.57
C VAL A 325 16.06 -25.93 -3.31
N ALA A 326 16.48 -24.69 -3.09
CA ALA A 326 17.22 -24.31 -1.88
C ALA A 326 16.34 -24.45 -0.63
N LEU A 327 15.08 -24.01 -0.66
CA LEU A 327 14.12 -24.17 0.44
C LEU A 327 13.81 -25.65 0.75
N TYR A 328 13.80 -26.50 -0.27
CA TYR A 328 13.68 -27.95 -0.08
C TYR A 328 14.93 -28.53 0.59
N SER A 329 16.12 -28.14 0.11
CA SER A 329 17.41 -28.65 0.62
C SER A 329 17.69 -28.25 2.05
N ASP A 330 17.23 -27.08 2.49
CA ASP A 330 17.38 -26.60 3.88
C ASP A 330 16.21 -27.02 4.81
N GLY A 331 15.26 -27.82 4.30
CA GLY A 331 14.13 -28.35 5.07
C GLY A 331 13.02 -27.34 5.37
N THR A 332 13.07 -26.14 4.79
CA THR A 332 12.09 -25.07 5.02
C THR A 332 10.83 -25.29 4.18
N LEU A 333 10.94 -25.97 3.03
CA LEU A 333 9.81 -26.28 2.18
C LEU A 333 9.04 -27.49 2.73
N GLN A 334 8.14 -27.23 3.67
CA GLN A 334 7.24 -28.23 4.25
C GLN A 334 5.79 -27.94 3.84
N PRO A 335 4.91 -28.97 3.74
CA PRO A 335 3.49 -28.72 3.54
C PRO A 335 2.98 -27.83 4.68
N CYS A 336 2.37 -26.71 4.32
CA CYS A 336 1.69 -25.89 5.32
C CYS A 336 0.53 -26.71 5.90
N HIS A 337 0.57 -27.03 7.17
CA HIS A 337 -0.54 -27.66 7.86
C HIS A 337 -1.60 -26.59 8.11
N VAL A 338 -2.59 -26.51 7.25
CA VAL A 338 -3.73 -25.63 7.46
C VAL A 338 -4.57 -26.27 8.57
N PRO A 339 -4.74 -25.64 9.74
CA PRO A 339 -5.62 -26.18 10.76
C PRO A 339 -7.03 -26.23 10.16
N HIS A 340 -7.60 -27.42 10.02
CA HIS A 340 -9.00 -27.56 9.64
C HIS A 340 -9.86 -26.77 10.64
N LEU A 341 -10.45 -25.68 10.20
CA LEU A 341 -11.56 -25.07 10.91
C LEU A 341 -12.66 -26.13 10.97
N ASP A 342 -13.05 -26.48 12.18
CA ASP A 342 -13.97 -27.50 12.67
C ASP A 342 -15.01 -28.00 11.67
N PRO A 343 -15.21 -29.33 11.51
CA PRO A 343 -16.19 -29.92 10.56
C PRO A 343 -17.65 -29.65 10.89
N ALA A 344 -17.97 -28.90 11.93
CA ALA A 344 -19.35 -28.57 12.33
C ALA A 344 -20.10 -27.66 11.32
N ASN A 345 -19.48 -27.20 10.24
CA ASN A 345 -20.08 -26.33 9.21
C ASN A 345 -20.15 -26.97 7.81
N GLN A 346 -19.93 -28.27 7.69
CA GLN A 346 -20.18 -29.02 6.44
C GLN A 346 -21.60 -29.62 6.50
N ALA A 347 -22.59 -28.78 6.25
CA ALA A 347 -23.94 -29.27 5.97
C ALA A 347 -23.99 -29.74 4.49
N GLU A 348 -24.32 -31.02 4.35
CA GLU A 348 -24.98 -31.71 3.22
C GLU A 348 -24.13 -31.88 1.93
N THR A 349 -23.45 -33.02 1.87
CA THR A 349 -23.14 -33.72 0.62
C THR A 349 -24.41 -34.23 -0.04
N PRO A 350 -24.63 -34.01 -1.35
CA PRO A 350 -25.73 -34.68 -2.05
C PRO A 350 -25.47 -36.19 -2.17
N PRO A 351 -26.52 -37.02 -2.24
CA PRO A 351 -26.42 -38.48 -2.16
C PRO A 351 -25.66 -39.09 -3.34
N LYS A 352 -24.81 -40.05 -3.02
CA LYS A 352 -24.13 -40.89 -3.99
C LYS A 352 -25.15 -41.69 -4.80
N HIS A 353 -25.17 -41.51 -6.11
CA HIS A 353 -25.73 -42.50 -7.04
C HIS A 353 -24.69 -43.62 -7.23
N ASP A 354 -25.14 -44.82 -6.80
CA ASP A 354 -24.47 -46.09 -7.03
C ASP A 354 -24.88 -46.59 -8.43
N ASP A 355 -23.93 -46.82 -9.30
CA ASP A 355 -24.08 -47.77 -10.43
C ASP A 355 -22.69 -48.13 -11.00
N GLY A 356 -22.39 -49.42 -10.92
CA GLY A 356 -21.21 -50.10 -11.45
C GLY A 356 -21.23 -50.30 -12.98
N PRO A 357 -20.44 -51.23 -13.61
CA PRO A 357 -19.10 -51.69 -13.32
C PRO A 357 -18.08 -51.44 -14.46
N GLN A 358 -16.82 -51.52 -14.11
CA GLN A 358 -15.55 -51.73 -14.83
C GLN A 358 -15.54 -51.96 -16.33
N HIS A 359 -14.82 -51.13 -17.09
CA HIS A 359 -14.03 -51.54 -18.25
C HIS A 359 -12.58 -51.05 -18.16
N ARG A 360 -11.65 -52.02 -18.17
CA ARG A 360 -10.23 -51.79 -18.28
C ARG A 360 -9.90 -51.41 -19.73
N GLY A 361 -9.20 -50.33 -19.93
CA GLY A 361 -8.57 -49.97 -21.17
C GLY A 361 -7.38 -49.04 -20.85
N GLY A 362 -6.16 -49.61 -20.96
CA GLY A 362 -4.96 -48.82 -20.78
C GLY A 362 -4.76 -47.88 -21.98
N HIS A 363 -4.48 -46.62 -21.69
CA HIS A 363 -3.88 -45.70 -22.64
C HIS A 363 -2.87 -44.82 -21.90
N GLU A 364 -1.72 -44.71 -22.51
CA GLU A 364 -0.59 -43.92 -22.10
C GLU A 364 -0.99 -42.46 -21.85
N THR A 365 -0.50 -41.92 -20.74
CA THR A 365 -0.76 -40.57 -20.32
C THR A 365 0.10 -39.57 -21.04
N PRO A 366 -0.45 -38.50 -21.64
CA PRO A 366 0.34 -37.32 -21.96
C PRO A 366 0.69 -36.57 -20.67
N SER A 367 1.94 -36.18 -20.58
CA SER A 367 2.51 -35.33 -19.54
C SER A 367 1.58 -34.14 -19.22
N ALA A 368 0.91 -34.16 -18.05
CA ALA A 368 0.07 -33.07 -17.57
C ALA A 368 0.88 -32.21 -16.63
N CYS A 369 1.46 -31.14 -17.16
CA CYS A 369 1.75 -29.93 -16.44
C CYS A 369 0.88 -28.82 -17.07
N CYS A 370 -0.26 -28.55 -16.48
CA CYS A 370 -1.07 -27.32 -16.56
C CYS A 370 -1.83 -27.18 -15.27
#